data_6317500bc900a2ef724f2be57e922972
#
_entry.id   6317500bc900a2ef724f2be57e922972
#
_cell.length_a   1.000
_cell.length_b   1.000
_cell.length_c   1.000
_cell.angle_alpha   90.00
_cell.angle_beta   90.00
_cell.angle_gamma   90.00
#
_symmetry.space_group_name_H-M   'P 1'
#
loop_
_entity.id
_entity.type
_entity.pdbx_description
1 polymer ?
#
loop_
_entity_poly.entity_id
_entity_poly.type
_entity_poly.pdbx_seq_one_letter_code
_entity_poly.pdbx_strand_id
1 'polypeptide(L)'
;MNAIKIAVLGLNQGAKAARDAKASKGFDLVAVGGFGDQAEAVAKEVDAPLYADYADLFDKVELDAVVIALPNPLHWPATDAALEAGIRNILLEKPIADEEDDAKKIIAACKEANANLLIGYPRRSSATMFFLKR
;
A
#
# COMPACT_ATOMS: atom_id res chain seq x y z
N MET A 1 -10.66 -13.58 -14.94
CA MET A 1 -10.59 -12.87 -13.65
C MET A 1 -10.48 -11.38 -13.91
N ASN A 2 -11.21 -10.58 -13.17
CA ASN A 2 -11.04 -9.12 -13.22
C ASN A 2 -9.72 -8.72 -12.57
N ALA A 3 -9.11 -7.64 -13.06
CA ALA A 3 -7.93 -7.07 -12.43
C ALA A 3 -8.27 -6.57 -11.02
N ILE A 4 -7.31 -6.68 -10.10
CA ILE A 4 -7.45 -6.23 -8.70
C ILE A 4 -7.35 -4.70 -8.68
N LYS A 5 -8.40 -4.03 -8.21
CA LYS A 5 -8.41 -2.58 -8.01
C LYS A 5 -7.48 -2.21 -6.86
N ILE A 6 -6.42 -1.49 -7.15
CA ILE A 6 -5.37 -1.17 -6.19
C ILE A 6 -5.08 0.33 -6.14
N ALA A 7 -4.81 0.85 -4.96
CA ALA A 7 -4.23 2.17 -4.76
C ALA A 7 -2.85 2.08 -4.11
N VAL A 8 -2.03 3.09 -4.33
CA VAL A 8 -0.70 3.22 -3.71
C VAL A 8 -0.62 4.54 -2.97
N LEU A 9 -0.36 4.49 -1.67
CA LEU A 9 -0.18 5.64 -0.79
C LEU A 9 1.31 5.89 -0.51
N GLY A 10 1.74 7.15 -0.63
CA GLY A 10 3.12 7.53 -0.39
C GLY A 10 4.01 7.35 -1.62
N LEU A 11 4.09 8.36 -2.47
CA LEU A 11 4.72 8.28 -3.79
C LEU A 11 6.23 8.61 -3.81
N ASN A 12 6.87 8.73 -2.65
CA ASN A 12 8.31 8.70 -2.55
C ASN A 12 8.81 7.25 -2.65
N GLN A 13 8.48 6.43 -1.67
CA GLN A 13 8.86 5.02 -1.66
C GLN A 13 7.92 4.14 -2.50
N GLY A 14 6.65 4.48 -2.57
CA GLY A 14 5.64 3.75 -3.32
C GLY A 14 5.62 4.01 -4.84
N ALA A 15 6.41 4.94 -5.36
CA ALA A 15 6.42 5.27 -6.79
C ALA A 15 6.70 4.03 -7.67
N LYS A 16 7.65 3.19 -7.26
CA LYS A 16 7.93 1.93 -7.98
C LYS A 16 6.72 0.99 -7.96
N ALA A 17 6.06 0.84 -6.81
CA ALA A 17 4.88 0.00 -6.70
C ALA A 17 3.73 0.50 -7.59
N ALA A 18 3.56 1.82 -7.69
CA ALA A 18 2.57 2.41 -8.59
C ALA A 18 2.86 2.10 -10.06
N ARG A 19 4.12 2.24 -10.49
CA ARG A 19 4.54 1.89 -11.85
C ARG A 19 4.36 0.40 -12.15
N ASP A 20 4.77 -0.46 -11.22
CA ASP A 20 4.65 -1.91 -11.36
C ASP A 20 3.18 -2.34 -11.43
N ALA A 21 2.31 -1.76 -10.59
CA ALA A 21 0.88 -2.01 -10.64
C ALA A 21 0.27 -1.57 -11.98
N LYS A 22 0.63 -0.38 -12.47
CA LYS A 22 0.16 0.14 -13.77
C LYS A 22 0.60 -0.75 -14.94
N ALA A 23 1.80 -1.30 -14.88
CA ALA A 23 2.35 -2.16 -15.93
C ALA A 23 1.81 -3.60 -15.88
N SER A 24 1.24 -4.03 -14.77
CA SER A 24 0.76 -5.39 -14.57
C SER A 24 -0.67 -5.59 -15.09
N LYS A 25 -0.90 -6.66 -15.81
CA LYS A 25 -2.26 -7.05 -16.25
C LYS A 25 -3.15 -7.56 -15.11
N GLY A 26 -2.56 -7.91 -13.96
CA GLY A 26 -3.27 -8.41 -12.79
C GLY A 26 -3.85 -7.31 -11.90
N PHE A 27 -3.39 -6.07 -12.08
CA PHE A 27 -3.81 -4.92 -11.28
C PHE A 27 -4.44 -3.83 -12.15
N ASP A 28 -5.42 -3.17 -11.58
CA ASP A 28 -5.99 -1.91 -12.07
C ASP A 28 -5.62 -0.83 -11.06
N LEU A 29 -4.62 0.00 -11.39
CA LEU A 29 -4.22 1.13 -10.54
C LEU A 29 -5.26 2.24 -10.66
N VAL A 30 -6.18 2.30 -9.72
CA VAL A 30 -7.35 3.20 -9.77
C VAL A 30 -7.12 4.53 -9.08
N ALA A 31 -6.14 4.64 -8.18
CA ALA A 31 -5.79 5.88 -7.50
C ALA A 31 -4.38 5.83 -6.90
N VAL A 32 -3.82 7.01 -6.64
CA VAL A 32 -2.58 7.18 -5.88
C VAL A 32 -2.78 8.26 -4.81
N GLY A 33 -2.11 8.09 -3.67
CA GLY A 33 -2.17 9.01 -2.55
C GLY A 33 -0.83 9.66 -2.26
N GLY A 34 -0.81 10.99 -2.15
CA GLY A 34 0.39 11.76 -1.86
C GLY A 34 0.19 13.25 -2.12
N PHE A 35 1.21 14.03 -1.86
CA PHE A 35 1.18 15.47 -2.10
C PHE A 35 2.54 16.00 -2.54
N GLY A 36 2.53 17.19 -3.14
CA GLY A 36 3.73 17.87 -3.65
C GLY A 36 4.14 17.42 -5.06
N ASP A 37 5.12 18.11 -5.60
CA ASP A 37 5.53 18.02 -7.01
C ASP A 37 5.88 16.58 -7.46
N GLN A 38 6.53 15.82 -6.58
CA GLN A 38 6.89 14.43 -6.89
C GLN A 38 5.65 13.54 -7.00
N ALA A 39 4.68 13.72 -6.10
CA ALA A 39 3.43 12.94 -6.15
C ALA A 39 2.63 13.29 -7.41
N GLU A 40 2.57 14.55 -7.78
CA GLU A 40 1.93 15.01 -9.02
C GLU A 40 2.61 14.43 -10.27
N ALA A 41 3.94 14.41 -10.29
CA ALA A 41 4.71 13.84 -11.39
C ALA A 41 4.44 12.34 -11.54
N VAL A 42 4.44 11.59 -10.46
CA VAL A 42 4.16 10.14 -10.48
C VAL A 42 2.72 9.87 -10.89
N ALA A 43 1.76 10.60 -10.34
CA ALA A 43 0.34 10.43 -10.69
C ALA A 43 0.09 10.66 -12.19
N LYS A 44 0.73 11.67 -12.76
CA LYS A 44 0.68 11.96 -14.19
C LYS A 44 1.35 10.85 -15.02
N GLU A 45 2.52 10.37 -14.58
CA GLU A 45 3.26 9.29 -15.25
C GLU A 45 2.43 7.99 -15.32
N VAL A 46 1.79 7.61 -14.22
CA VAL A 46 0.98 6.38 -14.15
C VAL A 46 -0.46 6.57 -14.62
N ASP A 47 -0.83 7.79 -14.99
CA ASP A 47 -2.19 8.14 -15.42
C ASP A 47 -3.25 7.65 -14.42
N ALA A 48 -3.13 8.10 -13.17
CA ALA A 48 -4.05 7.77 -12.08
C ALA A 48 -4.42 9.03 -11.29
N PRO A 49 -5.66 9.15 -10.79
CA PRO A 49 -6.08 10.27 -9.96
C PRO A 49 -5.27 10.33 -8.67
N LEU A 50 -4.85 11.54 -8.29
CA LEU A 50 -4.09 11.83 -7.09
C LEU A 50 -5.00 12.36 -5.99
N TYR A 51 -4.88 11.77 -4.81
CA TYR A 51 -5.53 12.23 -3.58
C TYR A 51 -4.48 12.69 -2.57
N ALA A 52 -4.65 13.90 -2.04
CA ALA A 52 -3.75 14.42 -1.01
C ALA A 52 -4.00 13.76 0.36
N ASP A 53 -5.23 13.33 0.61
CA ASP A 53 -5.66 12.65 1.83
C ASP A 53 -6.14 11.23 1.52
N TYR A 54 -5.57 10.24 2.22
CA TYR A 54 -5.94 8.85 2.04
C TYR A 54 -7.36 8.53 2.56
N ALA A 55 -7.87 9.28 3.55
CA ALA A 55 -9.25 9.09 4.01
C ALA A 55 -10.24 9.47 2.89
N ASP A 56 -9.99 10.57 2.20
CA ASP A 56 -10.74 10.98 1.02
C ASP A 56 -10.69 9.93 -0.11
N LEU A 57 -9.51 9.35 -0.32
CA LEU A 57 -9.32 8.28 -1.31
C LEU A 57 -10.17 7.07 -0.95
N PHE A 58 -10.11 6.61 0.29
CA PHE A 58 -10.87 5.43 0.74
C PHE A 58 -12.39 5.64 0.73
N ASP A 59 -12.85 6.87 0.94
CA ASP A 59 -14.27 7.22 0.88
C ASP A 59 -14.82 7.24 -0.57
N LYS A 60 -13.98 7.66 -1.52
CA LYS A 60 -14.41 7.91 -2.90
C LYS A 60 -14.08 6.79 -3.89
N VAL A 61 -13.15 5.90 -3.55
CA VAL A 61 -12.61 4.89 -4.48
C VAL A 61 -12.82 3.49 -3.94
N GLU A 62 -13.49 2.65 -4.70
CA GLU A 62 -13.65 1.23 -4.39
C GLU A 62 -12.33 0.48 -4.65
N LEU A 63 -11.82 -0.21 -3.65
CA LEU A 63 -10.53 -0.89 -3.68
C LEU A 63 -10.62 -2.34 -3.20
N ASP A 64 -9.90 -3.22 -3.90
CA ASP A 64 -9.64 -4.60 -3.46
C ASP A 64 -8.37 -4.70 -2.61
N ALA A 65 -7.41 -3.82 -2.86
CA ALA A 65 -6.11 -3.80 -2.19
C ALA A 65 -5.52 -2.40 -2.08
N VAL A 66 -4.63 -2.22 -1.11
CA VAL A 66 -3.86 -0.97 -0.96
C VAL A 66 -2.39 -1.25 -0.63
N VAL A 67 -1.50 -0.48 -1.23
CA VAL A 67 -0.09 -0.38 -0.83
C VAL A 67 0.08 0.86 0.03
N ILE A 68 0.56 0.68 1.25
CA ILE A 68 0.86 1.76 2.19
C ILE A 68 2.37 1.93 2.27
N ALA A 69 2.88 2.97 1.62
CA ALA A 69 4.29 3.37 1.60
C ALA A 69 4.48 4.79 2.14
N LEU A 70 3.64 5.15 3.09
CA LEU A 70 3.66 6.42 3.82
C LEU A 70 4.84 6.46 4.81
N PRO A 71 5.18 7.62 5.37
CA PRO A 71 6.07 7.70 6.53
C PRO A 71 5.60 6.82 7.69
N ASN A 72 6.55 6.20 8.41
CA ASN A 72 6.26 5.18 9.42
C ASN A 72 5.19 5.58 10.47
N PRO A 73 5.15 6.82 11.00
CA PRO A 73 4.11 7.21 11.94
C PRO A 73 2.68 7.13 11.39
N LEU A 74 2.53 7.11 10.06
CA LEU A 74 1.24 7.02 9.39
C LEU A 74 0.83 5.58 9.06
N HIS A 75 1.68 4.58 9.32
CA HIS A 75 1.37 3.19 9.01
C HIS A 75 0.15 2.69 9.77
N TRP A 76 0.11 2.93 11.09
CA TRP A 76 -1.05 2.53 11.90
C TRP A 76 -2.34 3.26 11.49
N PRO A 77 -2.40 4.62 11.49
CA PRO A 77 -3.65 5.30 11.14
C PRO A 77 -4.12 5.01 9.71
N ALA A 78 -3.23 4.85 8.74
CA ALA A 78 -3.62 4.49 7.38
C ALA A 78 -4.12 3.04 7.25
N THR A 79 -3.52 2.11 8.00
CA THR A 79 -3.98 0.72 8.06
C THR A 79 -5.37 0.63 8.68
N ASP A 80 -5.59 1.32 9.79
CA ASP A 80 -6.88 1.37 10.48
C ASP A 80 -7.97 1.93 9.55
N ALA A 81 -7.71 3.07 8.92
CA ALA A 81 -8.63 3.66 7.94
C ALA A 81 -8.93 2.74 6.75
N ALA A 82 -7.94 2.01 6.24
CA ALA A 82 -8.14 1.03 5.17
C ALA A 82 -9.05 -0.12 5.62
N LEU A 83 -8.86 -0.63 6.84
CA LEU A 83 -9.71 -1.69 7.40
C LEU A 83 -11.14 -1.21 7.64
N GLU A 84 -11.33 0.01 8.15
CA GLU A 84 -12.65 0.65 8.31
C GLU A 84 -13.37 0.82 6.97
N ALA A 85 -12.63 1.16 5.91
CA ALA A 85 -13.16 1.25 4.55
C ALA A 85 -13.46 -0.12 3.90
N GLY A 86 -13.24 -1.23 4.60
CA GLY A 86 -13.51 -2.57 4.11
C GLY A 86 -12.40 -3.20 3.27
N ILE A 87 -11.24 -2.56 3.15
CA ILE A 87 -10.10 -3.11 2.41
C ILE A 87 -9.46 -4.23 3.23
N ARG A 88 -9.27 -5.39 2.62
CA ARG A 88 -8.78 -6.60 3.30
C ARG A 88 -7.46 -7.13 2.76
N ASN A 89 -6.88 -6.50 1.75
CA ASN A 89 -5.57 -6.85 1.22
C ASN A 89 -4.65 -5.64 1.32
N ILE A 90 -3.68 -5.70 2.22
CA ILE A 90 -2.80 -4.58 2.57
C ILE A 90 -1.35 -5.01 2.40
N LEU A 91 -0.63 -4.31 1.53
CA LEU A 91 0.82 -4.34 1.47
C LEU A 91 1.36 -3.11 2.20
N LEU A 92 2.01 -3.32 3.33
CA LEU A 92 2.60 -2.28 4.15
C LEU A 92 4.11 -2.27 3.98
N GLU A 93 4.69 -1.11 3.67
CA GLU A 93 6.15 -0.97 3.61
C GLU A 93 6.81 -1.19 4.98
N LYS A 94 8.05 -1.67 4.92
CA LYS A 94 8.88 -1.85 6.11
C LYS A 94 9.37 -0.48 6.64
N PRO A 95 9.61 -0.36 7.95
CA PRO A 95 9.21 -1.28 9.02
C PRO A 95 7.69 -1.26 9.22
N ILE A 96 7.16 -2.27 9.90
CA ILE A 96 5.71 -2.33 10.17
C ILE A 96 5.22 -1.09 10.94
N ALA A 97 6.02 -0.62 11.91
CA ALA A 97 5.83 0.63 12.64
C ALA A 97 7.15 1.05 13.30
N ASP A 98 7.24 2.29 13.79
CA ASP A 98 8.37 2.77 14.57
C ASP A 98 8.29 2.30 16.04
N GLU A 99 7.07 2.17 16.57
CA GLU A 99 6.80 1.77 17.93
C GLU A 99 6.19 0.36 17.98
N GLU A 100 6.59 -0.43 18.98
CA GLU A 100 6.12 -1.81 19.17
C GLU A 100 4.59 -1.86 19.38
N ASP A 101 4.04 -0.89 20.09
CA ASP A 101 2.60 -0.83 20.35
C ASP A 101 1.79 -0.62 19.07
N ASP A 102 2.26 0.22 18.15
CA ASP A 102 1.61 0.41 16.85
C ASP A 102 1.73 -0.82 15.96
N ALA A 103 2.88 -1.49 15.99
CA ALA A 103 3.05 -2.77 15.30
C ALA A 103 2.06 -3.82 15.81
N LYS A 104 1.86 -3.92 17.12
CA LYS A 104 0.87 -4.82 17.73
C LYS A 104 -0.56 -4.47 17.32
N LYS A 105 -0.91 -3.17 17.32
CA LYS A 105 -2.23 -2.71 16.85
C LYS A 105 -2.49 -3.09 15.40
N ILE A 106 -1.52 -2.86 14.50
CA ILE A 106 -1.63 -3.23 13.08
C ILE A 106 -1.91 -4.72 12.92
N ILE A 107 -1.12 -5.58 13.58
CA ILE A 107 -1.26 -7.03 13.51
C ILE A 107 -2.61 -7.48 14.07
N ALA A 108 -3.00 -6.96 15.24
CA ALA A 108 -4.25 -7.31 15.88
C ALA A 108 -5.48 -6.89 15.06
N ALA A 109 -5.47 -5.66 14.55
CA ALA A 109 -6.58 -5.14 13.73
C ALA A 109 -6.74 -5.91 12.42
N CYS A 110 -5.64 -6.21 11.73
CA CYS A 110 -5.69 -7.03 10.52
C CYS A 110 -6.21 -8.44 10.80
N LYS A 111 -5.80 -9.05 11.91
CA LYS A 111 -6.29 -10.38 12.32
C LYS A 111 -7.78 -10.35 12.64
N GLU A 112 -8.23 -9.38 13.41
CA GLU A 112 -9.64 -9.20 13.78
C GLU A 112 -10.53 -8.97 12.55
N ALA A 113 -10.06 -8.16 11.60
CA ALA A 113 -10.75 -7.90 10.35
C ALA A 113 -10.65 -9.05 9.33
N ASN A 114 -9.93 -10.13 9.63
CA ASN A 114 -9.60 -11.20 8.70
C ASN A 114 -8.95 -10.67 7.40
N ALA A 115 -8.05 -9.72 7.54
CA ALA A 115 -7.34 -9.08 6.44
C ALA A 115 -5.99 -9.75 6.17
N ASN A 116 -5.60 -9.79 4.91
CA ASN A 116 -4.28 -10.21 4.48
C ASN A 116 -3.30 -9.04 4.63
N LEU A 117 -2.34 -9.17 5.51
CA LEU A 117 -1.25 -8.20 5.71
C LEU A 117 0.05 -8.77 5.18
N LEU A 118 0.65 -8.10 4.21
CA LEU A 118 1.96 -8.40 3.69
C LEU A 118 2.91 -7.23 3.98
N ILE A 119 4.07 -7.52 4.55
CA ILE A 119 5.10 -6.50 4.79
C ILE A 119 6.11 -6.50 3.64
N GLY A 120 6.42 -5.31 3.14
CA GLY A 120 7.29 -5.10 2.00
C GLY A 120 8.77 -5.37 2.27
N TYR A 121 9.17 -6.63 2.29
CA TYR A 121 10.57 -7.08 2.35
C TYR A 121 11.03 -7.63 1.01
N PRO A 122 11.38 -6.78 0.03
CA PRO A 122 11.66 -7.22 -1.34
C PRO A 122 12.84 -8.21 -1.43
N ARG A 123 13.82 -8.10 -0.56
CA ARG A 123 14.96 -9.03 -0.51
C ARG A 123 14.55 -10.46 -0.14
N ARG A 124 13.46 -10.64 0.61
CA ARG A 124 12.96 -11.97 1.00
C ARG A 124 12.57 -12.82 -0.20
N SER A 125 12.13 -12.18 -1.28
CA SER A 125 11.70 -12.83 -2.52
C SER A 125 12.76 -12.78 -3.62
N SER A 126 14.00 -12.33 -3.33
CA SER A 126 15.06 -12.29 -4.32
C SER A 126 15.62 -13.69 -4.60
N ALA A 127 16.04 -13.94 -5.85
CA ALA A 127 16.66 -15.21 -6.26
C ALA A 127 17.87 -15.56 -5.37
N THR A 128 18.69 -14.56 -5.01
CA THR A 128 19.84 -14.75 -4.11
C THR A 128 19.44 -15.34 -2.76
N MET A 129 18.34 -14.85 -2.17
CA MET A 129 17.85 -15.38 -0.89
C MET A 129 17.27 -16.79 -1.01
N PHE A 130 16.69 -17.13 -2.15
CA PHE A 130 16.26 -18.51 -2.43
C PHE A 130 17.44 -19.48 -2.48
N PHE A 131 18.57 -19.08 -3.05
CA PHE A 131 19.80 -19.90 -3.07
C PHE A 131 20.40 -20.09 -1.68
N LEU A 132 20.36 -19.07 -0.82
CA LEU A 132 20.94 -19.14 0.54
C LEU A 132 20.11 -19.96 1.53
N LYS A 133 18.84 -20.26 1.21
CA LYS A 133 17.94 -21.07 2.06
C LYS A 133 18.00 -22.59 1.76
N ARG A 134 18.75 -22.98 0.76
CA ARG A 134 19.02 -24.39 0.43
C ARG A 134 20.31 -24.86 1.09
#